data_55d468ba5037bc1ec8e0f7484fc947a8
#
_entry.id   55d468ba5037bc1ec8e0f7484fc947a8
#
_cell.length_a   1.000
_cell.length_b   1.000
_cell.length_c   1.000
_cell.angle_alpha   90.00
_cell.angle_beta   90.00
_cell.angle_gamma   90.00
#
_symmetry.space_group_name_H-M   'P 1'
#
loop_
_entity.id
_entity.type
_entity.pdbx_description
1 polymer ?
#
loop_
_entity_poly.entity_id
_entity_poly.type
_entity_poly.pdbx_seq_one_letter_code
_entity_poly.pdbx_strand_id
1 'polypeptide(L)'
;MSKGIFITATGTDIGKTYVTALLVKKLREANFNAGYYKAALSGADNIAESDAGFVNRIANIHQDKQTLLSYLYKNAVSPHLAAKIEGNPVEKDTVISDYATVQKNYD
;
A
#
# COMPACT_ATOMS: atom_id res chain seq x y z
N MET A 1 10.82 -0.04 -17.89
CA MET A 1 10.30 -1.27 -17.29
C MET A 1 10.38 -1.20 -15.79
N SER A 2 9.29 -1.38 -15.09
CA SER A 2 9.30 -1.27 -13.64
C SER A 2 9.83 -2.55 -12.99
N LYS A 3 10.43 -2.40 -11.82
CA LYS A 3 10.83 -3.49 -10.96
C LYS A 3 10.04 -3.44 -9.67
N GLY A 4 9.61 -4.59 -9.18
CA GLY A 4 8.85 -4.67 -7.94
C GLY A 4 9.68 -5.23 -6.80
N ILE A 5 9.46 -4.70 -5.61
CA ILE A 5 10.01 -5.24 -4.37
C ILE A 5 8.82 -5.59 -3.47
N PHE A 6 8.76 -6.85 -3.03
CA PHE A 6 7.71 -7.31 -2.13
C PHE A 6 8.22 -7.29 -0.70
N ILE A 7 7.55 -6.55 0.16
CA ILE A 7 7.92 -6.43 1.57
C ILE A 7 6.99 -7.30 2.40
N THR A 8 7.57 -8.19 3.20
CA THR A 8 6.80 -9.06 4.08
C THR A 8 7.46 -9.14 5.45
N ALA A 9 6.67 -9.50 6.45
CA ALA A 9 7.16 -9.70 7.82
C ALA A 9 6.32 -10.77 8.51
N THR A 10 6.85 -11.33 9.58
CA THR A 10 6.18 -12.38 10.36
C THR A 10 5.17 -11.85 11.36
N GLY A 11 4.68 -10.67 11.17
CA GLY A 11 3.69 -10.07 12.07
C GLY A 11 3.04 -8.87 11.44
N THR A 12 1.98 -8.41 12.08
CA THR A 12 1.30 -7.17 11.71
C THR A 12 1.81 -6.08 12.63
N ASP A 13 2.74 -5.28 12.17
CA ASP A 13 3.28 -4.28 13.05
C ASP A 13 3.69 -3.00 12.31
N ILE A 14 3.94 -1.98 13.11
CA ILE A 14 4.39 -0.67 12.69
C ILE A 14 5.80 -0.75 12.08
N GLY A 15 6.60 -1.73 12.54
CA GLY A 15 7.98 -1.89 12.08
C GLY A 15 8.09 -2.14 10.59
N LYS A 16 7.24 -3.01 10.04
CA LYS A 16 7.23 -3.28 8.59
C LYS A 16 6.90 -2.02 7.80
N THR A 17 5.88 -1.30 8.22
CA THR A 17 5.45 -0.07 7.54
C THR A 17 6.54 1.00 7.62
N TYR A 18 7.17 1.14 8.77
CA TYR A 18 8.26 2.09 8.97
C TYR A 18 9.46 1.78 8.07
N VAL A 19 9.87 0.51 8.02
CA VAL A 19 10.97 0.07 7.16
C VAL A 19 10.63 0.30 5.70
N THR A 20 9.40 -0.01 5.30
CA THR A 20 8.94 0.22 3.92
C THR A 20 9.01 1.70 3.56
N ALA A 21 8.57 2.58 4.46
CA ALA A 21 8.62 4.03 4.24
C ALA A 21 10.06 4.51 4.06
N LEU A 22 10.99 4.02 4.88
CA LEU A 22 12.40 4.38 4.78
C LEU A 22 13.01 3.87 3.48
N LEU A 23 12.66 2.66 3.06
CA LEU A 23 13.15 2.09 1.80
C LEU A 23 12.69 2.92 0.60
N VAL A 24 11.41 3.25 0.54
CA VAL A 24 10.87 4.09 -0.54
C VAL A 24 11.55 5.46 -0.54
N LYS A 25 11.72 6.06 0.64
CA LYS A 25 12.40 7.34 0.78
C LYS A 25 13.82 7.27 0.24
N LYS A 26 14.58 6.24 0.60
CA LYS A 26 15.95 6.04 0.13
C LYS A 26 16.03 5.87 -1.38
N LEU A 27 15.11 5.10 -1.95
CA LEU A 27 15.07 4.91 -3.40
C LEU A 27 14.80 6.23 -4.13
N ARG A 28 13.91 7.04 -3.60
CA ARG A 28 13.62 8.34 -4.22
C ARG A 28 14.80 9.31 -4.07
N GLU A 29 15.49 9.28 -2.94
CA GLU A 29 16.71 10.07 -2.75
C GLU A 29 17.82 9.66 -3.72
N ALA A 30 17.82 8.40 -4.14
CA ALA A 30 18.75 7.87 -5.14
C ALA A 30 18.27 8.08 -6.58
N ASN A 31 17.26 8.91 -6.77
CA ASN A 31 16.69 9.30 -8.07
C ASN A 31 15.88 8.20 -8.77
N PHE A 32 15.43 7.18 -8.06
CA PHE A 32 14.46 6.25 -8.60
C PHE A 32 13.05 6.82 -8.40
N ASN A 33 12.19 6.66 -9.39
CA ASN A 33 10.80 7.05 -9.28
C ASN A 33 10.02 5.92 -8.59
N ALA A 34 10.25 5.76 -7.29
CA ALA A 34 9.66 4.68 -6.51
C ALA A 34 8.24 5.03 -6.07
N GLY A 35 7.34 4.07 -6.21
CA GLY A 35 5.97 4.16 -5.71
C GLY A 35 5.68 3.07 -4.69
N TYR A 36 4.47 3.08 -4.14
CA TYR A 36 4.03 2.14 -3.12
C TYR A 36 2.66 1.58 -3.51
N TYR A 37 2.44 0.31 -3.21
CA TYR A 37 1.13 -0.31 -3.41
C TYR A 37 0.87 -1.40 -2.37
N LYS A 38 -0.34 -1.41 -1.85
CA LYS A 38 -0.84 -2.47 -0.96
C LYS A 38 -2.24 -2.86 -1.43
N ALA A 39 -2.46 -4.16 -1.65
CA ALA A 39 -3.74 -4.61 -2.22
C ALA A 39 -4.92 -4.38 -1.27
N ALA A 40 -4.74 -4.66 0.02
CA ALA A 40 -5.80 -4.51 1.00
C ALA A 40 -5.21 -4.12 2.36
N LEU A 41 -5.94 -3.29 3.09
CA LEU A 41 -5.53 -2.80 4.39
C LEU A 41 -6.76 -2.65 5.27
N SER A 42 -6.63 -3.00 6.55
CA SER A 42 -7.74 -2.92 7.51
C SER A 42 -7.34 -2.08 8.71
N GLY A 43 -8.34 -1.60 9.46
CA GLY A 43 -8.14 -0.86 10.70
C GLY A 43 -7.94 0.64 10.52
N ALA A 44 -8.41 1.22 9.42
CA ALA A 44 -8.33 2.66 9.22
C ALA A 44 -9.62 3.19 8.58
N ASP A 45 -9.97 4.41 8.89
CA ASP A 45 -11.18 5.05 8.35
C ASP A 45 -10.94 5.70 6.99
N ASN A 46 -9.72 6.12 6.73
CA ASN A 46 -9.36 6.74 5.44
C ASN A 46 -7.91 6.43 5.09
N ILE A 47 -7.57 6.66 3.82
CA ILE A 47 -6.24 6.33 3.30
C ILE A 47 -5.14 7.16 3.98
N ALA A 48 -5.41 8.42 4.27
CA ALA A 48 -4.40 9.31 4.87
C ALA A 48 -3.97 8.84 6.26
N GLU A 49 -4.88 8.21 7.02
CA GLU A 49 -4.59 7.70 8.37
C GLU A 49 -4.07 6.27 8.35
N SER A 50 -4.04 5.61 7.18
CA SER A 50 -3.60 4.23 7.05
C SER A 50 -2.07 4.13 6.93
N ASP A 51 -1.59 2.88 6.96
CA ASP A 51 -0.17 2.59 6.72
C ASP A 51 0.28 3.11 5.34
N ALA A 52 -0.58 2.99 4.33
CA ALA A 52 -0.27 3.51 3.00
C ALA A 52 -0.09 5.04 3.01
N GLY A 53 -0.95 5.74 3.75
CA GLY A 53 -0.82 7.19 3.94
C GLY A 53 0.46 7.56 4.68
N PHE A 54 0.83 6.75 5.68
CA PHE A 54 2.08 6.94 6.42
C PHE A 54 3.30 6.84 5.48
N VAL A 55 3.35 5.81 4.63
CA VAL A 55 4.45 5.66 3.66
C VAL A 55 4.49 6.84 2.71
N ASN A 56 3.33 7.27 2.22
CA ASN A 56 3.23 8.40 1.29
C ASN A 56 3.81 9.69 1.90
N ARG A 57 3.49 9.96 3.17
CA ARG A 57 3.99 11.14 3.87
C ARG A 57 5.48 11.06 4.17
N ILE A 58 5.93 9.97 4.78
CA ILE A 58 7.33 9.84 5.23
C ILE A 58 8.28 9.78 4.04
N ALA A 59 7.91 9.06 3.00
CA ALA A 59 8.72 8.97 1.78
C ALA A 59 8.58 10.17 0.86
N ASN A 60 7.60 11.04 1.14
CA ASN A 60 7.34 12.26 0.37
C ASN A 60 7.17 11.98 -1.13
N ILE A 61 6.43 10.92 -1.45
CA ILE A 61 6.25 10.50 -2.86
C ILE A 61 5.09 11.23 -3.55
N HIS A 62 4.18 11.83 -2.79
CA HIS A 62 3.02 12.54 -3.33
C HIS A 62 2.20 11.69 -4.29
N GLN A 63 2.14 10.39 -4.03
CA GLN A 63 1.39 9.46 -4.85
C GLN A 63 -0.11 9.69 -4.68
N ASP A 64 -0.87 9.58 -5.77
CA ASP A 64 -2.33 9.66 -5.72
C ASP A 64 -2.84 8.58 -4.76
N LYS A 65 -3.67 8.99 -3.80
CA LYS A 65 -4.17 8.09 -2.76
C LYS A 65 -4.88 6.88 -3.32
N GLN A 66 -5.57 7.02 -4.44
CA GLN A 66 -6.29 5.92 -5.09
C GLN A 66 -5.36 4.87 -5.68
N THR A 67 -4.09 5.21 -5.90
CA THR A 67 -3.09 4.27 -6.41
C THR A 67 -2.27 3.60 -5.32
N LEU A 68 -2.45 4.01 -4.06
CA LEU A 68 -1.71 3.44 -2.93
C LEU A 68 -2.24 2.07 -2.51
N LEU A 69 -3.56 1.87 -2.63
CA LEU A 69 -4.17 0.61 -2.23
C LEU A 69 -5.49 0.41 -2.98
N SER A 70 -5.94 -0.85 -3.07
CA SER A 70 -7.20 -1.20 -3.73
C SER A 70 -8.37 -1.29 -2.75
N TYR A 71 -8.14 -1.84 -1.56
CA TYR A 71 -9.20 -2.07 -0.58
C TYR A 71 -8.81 -1.55 0.80
N LEU A 72 -9.69 -0.75 1.39
CA LEU A 72 -9.51 -0.23 2.74
C LEU A 72 -10.70 -0.65 3.59
N TYR A 73 -10.43 -1.33 4.68
CA TYR A 73 -11.46 -1.80 5.60
C TYR A 73 -11.33 -1.11 6.96
N LYS A 74 -12.48 -0.80 7.55
CA LYS A 74 -12.52 -0.11 8.85
C LYS A 74 -12.23 -1.04 10.02
N ASN A 75 -12.66 -2.29 9.92
CA ASN A 75 -12.49 -3.26 11.01
C ASN A 75 -11.03 -3.64 11.18
N ALA A 76 -10.52 -3.53 12.42
CA ALA A 76 -9.13 -3.82 12.74
C ALA A 76 -8.89 -5.31 12.93
N VAL A 77 -9.17 -6.08 11.88
CA VAL A 77 -8.96 -7.53 11.81
C VAL A 77 -8.25 -7.84 10.50
N SER A 78 -7.95 -9.12 10.25
CA SER A 78 -7.31 -9.48 8.98
C SER A 78 -8.15 -8.99 7.80
N PRO A 79 -7.52 -8.60 6.67
CA PRO A 79 -8.28 -8.12 5.52
C PRO A 79 -9.34 -9.10 5.01
N HIS A 80 -9.07 -10.40 5.08
CA HIS A 80 -10.03 -11.42 4.66
C HIS A 80 -11.31 -11.37 5.52
N LEU A 81 -11.14 -11.29 6.84
CA LEU A 81 -12.28 -11.20 7.76
C LEU A 81 -13.00 -9.86 7.64
N ALA A 82 -12.25 -8.76 7.51
CA ALA A 82 -12.82 -7.45 7.31
C ALA A 82 -13.65 -7.39 6.03
N ALA A 83 -13.17 -7.99 4.95
CA ALA A 83 -13.90 -8.07 3.70
C ALA A 83 -15.23 -8.79 3.87
N LYS A 84 -15.25 -9.86 4.63
CA LYS A 84 -16.47 -10.62 4.95
C LYS A 84 -17.45 -9.78 5.75
N ILE A 85 -16.96 -9.12 6.81
CA ILE A 85 -17.80 -8.31 7.71
C ILE A 85 -18.40 -7.12 6.96
N GLU A 86 -17.62 -6.46 6.12
CA GLU A 86 -18.05 -5.25 5.42
C GLU A 86 -18.69 -5.52 4.06
N GLY A 87 -18.79 -6.80 3.66
CA GLY A 87 -19.43 -7.19 2.41
C GLY A 87 -18.72 -6.67 1.16
N ASN A 88 -17.40 -6.51 1.24
CA ASN A 88 -16.60 -5.97 0.13
C ASN A 88 -15.38 -6.86 -0.10
N PRO A 89 -15.58 -8.01 -0.78
CA PRO A 89 -14.48 -8.97 -0.98
C PRO A 89 -13.40 -8.44 -1.93
N VAL A 90 -12.17 -8.88 -1.68
CA VAL A 90 -11.04 -8.55 -2.55
C VAL A 90 -11.20 -9.30 -3.87
N GLU A 91 -11.22 -8.56 -4.96
CA GLU A 91 -11.36 -9.11 -6.32
C GLU A 91 -9.99 -9.16 -6.97
N LYS A 92 -9.62 -10.34 -7.47
CA LYS A 92 -8.33 -10.55 -8.13
C LYS A 92 -8.11 -9.59 -9.30
N ASP A 93 -9.13 -9.42 -10.13
CA ASP A 93 -9.01 -8.57 -11.32
C ASP A 93 -8.80 -7.10 -10.96
N THR A 94 -9.42 -6.62 -9.88
CA THR A 94 -9.23 -5.26 -9.39
C THR A 94 -7.80 -5.05 -8.92
N VAL A 95 -7.25 -6.00 -8.17
CA VAL A 95 -5.88 -5.93 -7.67
C VAL A 95 -4.89 -5.92 -8.83
N ILE A 96 -5.08 -6.79 -9.81
CA ILE A 96 -4.20 -6.87 -10.99
C ILE A 96 -4.24 -5.56 -11.77
N SER A 97 -5.43 -5.01 -12.00
CA SER A 97 -5.60 -3.77 -12.73
C SER A 97 -4.97 -2.58 -12.01
N ASP A 98 -5.20 -2.48 -10.70
CA ASP A 98 -4.66 -1.38 -9.89
C ASP A 98 -3.14 -1.45 -9.80
N TYR A 99 -2.60 -2.65 -9.61
CA TYR A 99 -1.14 -2.83 -9.56
C TYR A 99 -0.50 -2.49 -10.91
N ALA A 100 -1.13 -2.87 -12.01
CA ALA A 100 -0.64 -2.55 -13.34
C ALA A 100 -0.56 -1.03 -13.55
N THR A 101 -1.54 -0.28 -13.03
CA THR A 101 -1.53 1.18 -13.08
C THR A 101 -0.33 1.75 -12.32
N VAL A 102 -0.03 1.20 -11.14
CA VAL A 102 1.12 1.64 -10.35
C VAL A 102 2.43 1.31 -11.09
N GLN A 103 2.56 0.11 -11.63
CA GLN A 103 3.74 -0.30 -12.39
C GLN A 103 4.00 0.63 -13.59
N LYS A 104 2.95 1.10 -14.22
CA LYS A 104 3.05 1.96 -15.40
C LYS A 104 3.61 3.34 -15.06
N ASN A 105 3.37 3.82 -13.84
CA ASN A 105 3.73 5.18 -13.42
C ASN A 105 5.00 5.25 -12.58
N TYR A 106 5.54 4.11 -12.15
CA TYR A 106 6.71 4.06 -11.26
C TYR A 106 7.74 3.04 -11.73
N ASP A 107 8.98 3.24 -11.28
CA ASP A 107 10.07 2.33 -11.58
C ASP A 107 9.97 1.04 -10.73
#